data_350359c8095b6eaa74b172a381698c57
#
_entry.id   350359c8095b6eaa74b172a381698c57
#
_cell.length_a   1.000
_cell.length_b   1.000
_cell.length_c   1.000
_cell.angle_alpha   90.00
_cell.angle_beta   90.00
_cell.angle_gamma   90.00
#
_symmetry.space_group_name_H-M   'P 1'
#
loop_
_entity.id
_entity.type
_entity.pdbx_description
1 polymer ?
#
loop_
_entity_poly.entity_id
_entity_poly.type
_entity_poly.pdbx_seq_one_letter_code
_entity_poly.pdbx_strand_id
1 'polypeptide(L)'
;AASDVYKRQDLIVMGSRGQSALKGLFFGSVSNGVLAQSKRPMLVIRDELPTPADSLRVGIAIDGSKYGRATVRYVLKHLPLFGTQATFYLINVVSDYAGAVMPDMAGMALPALSEEEVLELQREEFNEAMDPLRPLFAKSAVKTKEICLVGNPGDEISAFARKRKLDIIVMGSHGYGRFKSAVMGSVATRIAASSNVPLLVIRTAS
;
A
#
# COMPACT_ATOMS: atom_id res chain seq x y z
N ALA A 1 -28.00 8.42 -21.21
CA ALA A 1 -26.70 9.01 -21.61
C ALA A 1 -25.74 9.20 -20.45
N ALA A 2 -26.19 9.71 -19.27
CA ALA A 2 -25.32 9.89 -18.12
C ALA A 2 -24.72 8.57 -17.57
N SER A 3 -25.47 7.46 -17.61
CA SER A 3 -25.02 6.18 -17.09
C SER A 3 -23.84 5.53 -17.85
N ASP A 4 -23.66 5.86 -19.13
CA ASP A 4 -22.55 5.29 -19.92
C ASP A 4 -21.22 5.99 -19.67
N VAL A 5 -21.22 7.27 -19.32
CA VAL A 5 -20.01 8.01 -18.94
C VAL A 5 -19.44 7.43 -17.65
N TYR A 6 -20.27 7.10 -16.66
CA TYR A 6 -19.83 6.50 -15.39
C TYR A 6 -19.31 5.06 -15.54
N LYS A 7 -19.72 4.33 -16.56
CA LYS A 7 -19.24 2.96 -16.81
C LYS A 7 -17.83 2.91 -17.42
N ARG A 8 -17.34 4.02 -17.98
CA ARG A 8 -16.03 4.13 -18.65
C ARG A 8 -14.94 4.77 -17.80
N GLN A 9 -15.22 5.09 -16.53
CA GLN A 9 -14.20 5.65 -15.64
C GLN A 9 -13.21 4.57 -15.22
N ASP A 10 -11.92 4.80 -15.43
CA ASP A 10 -10.84 3.88 -15.05
C ASP A 10 -10.21 4.25 -13.72
N LEU A 11 -10.28 5.52 -13.31
CA LEU A 11 -9.71 6.08 -12.10
C LEU A 11 -10.57 7.23 -11.58
N ILE A 12 -10.75 7.28 -10.26
CA ILE A 12 -11.35 8.41 -9.56
C ILE A 12 -10.23 9.20 -8.89
N VAL A 13 -10.22 10.52 -9.07
CA VAL A 13 -9.27 11.42 -8.41
C VAL A 13 -10.05 12.32 -7.46
N MET A 14 -9.63 12.39 -6.20
CA MET A 14 -10.31 13.18 -5.17
C MET A 14 -9.32 13.84 -4.22
N GLY A 15 -9.70 15.03 -3.73
CA GLY A 15 -9.07 15.62 -2.56
C GLY A 15 -9.47 14.86 -1.28
N SER A 16 -8.56 14.73 -0.33
CA SER A 16 -8.86 14.11 0.98
C SER A 16 -9.68 15.03 1.89
N ARG A 17 -9.69 16.33 1.65
CA ARG A 17 -10.36 17.35 2.47
C ARG A 17 -11.34 18.16 1.64
N GLY A 18 -12.51 18.48 2.23
CA GLY A 18 -13.44 19.50 1.78
C GLY A 18 -13.30 20.77 2.62
N GLN A 19 -14.16 21.78 2.38
CA GLN A 19 -14.15 23.05 3.10
C GLN A 19 -14.40 22.95 4.63
N SER A 20 -14.92 21.82 5.12
CA SER A 20 -15.27 21.57 6.55
C SER A 20 -14.37 20.52 7.19
N ALA A 21 -13.05 20.63 7.05
CA ALA A 21 -12.11 19.67 7.64
C ALA A 21 -12.06 19.80 9.18
N LEU A 22 -12.81 18.97 9.87
CA LEU A 22 -12.57 18.71 11.30
C LEU A 22 -11.17 18.13 11.48
N LYS A 23 -10.34 18.77 12.31
CA LYS A 23 -9.01 18.29 12.68
C LYS A 23 -9.14 16.85 13.22
N GLY A 24 -8.54 15.88 12.54
CA GLY A 24 -8.51 14.48 12.98
C GLY A 24 -9.24 13.46 12.12
N LEU A 25 -10.09 13.87 11.16
CA LEU A 25 -10.65 12.96 10.17
C LEU A 25 -9.74 12.87 8.94
N PHE A 26 -9.23 11.68 8.66
CA PHE A 26 -8.22 11.42 7.62
C PHE A 26 -8.77 11.48 6.19
N PHE A 27 -10.04 11.14 6.03
CA PHE A 27 -10.82 11.31 4.80
C PHE A 27 -12.09 12.09 5.13
N GLY A 28 -12.46 13.03 4.26
CA GLY A 28 -13.76 13.68 4.34
C GLY A 28 -14.90 12.65 4.17
N SER A 29 -16.08 12.97 4.67
CA SER A 29 -17.26 12.09 4.55
C SER A 29 -17.57 11.72 3.09
N VAL A 30 -17.36 12.65 2.15
CA VAL A 30 -17.54 12.42 0.72
C VAL A 30 -16.52 11.43 0.18
N SER A 31 -15.24 11.59 0.49
CA SER A 31 -14.19 10.68 0.04
C SER A 31 -14.38 9.27 0.59
N ASN A 32 -14.78 9.15 1.85
CA ASN A 32 -15.14 7.86 2.45
C ASN A 32 -16.38 7.25 1.80
N GLY A 33 -17.40 8.04 1.52
CA GLY A 33 -18.61 7.57 0.84
C GLY A 33 -18.34 7.08 -0.58
N VAL A 34 -17.52 7.80 -1.33
CA VAL A 34 -17.12 7.38 -2.69
C VAL A 34 -16.25 6.12 -2.62
N LEU A 35 -15.30 6.07 -1.69
CA LEU A 35 -14.46 4.88 -1.50
C LEU A 35 -15.31 3.66 -1.11
N ALA A 36 -16.35 3.84 -0.29
CA ALA A 36 -17.24 2.75 0.12
C ALA A 36 -18.03 2.16 -1.06
N GLN A 37 -18.53 3.03 -1.93
CA GLN A 37 -19.46 2.64 -3.01
C GLN A 37 -18.78 2.34 -4.34
N SER A 38 -17.60 2.93 -4.61
CA SER A 38 -16.90 2.73 -5.86
C SER A 38 -16.16 1.40 -5.89
N LYS A 39 -16.19 0.74 -7.05
CA LYS A 39 -15.34 -0.41 -7.37
C LYS A 39 -14.11 0.00 -8.19
N ARG A 40 -13.94 1.28 -8.47
CA ARG A 40 -12.83 1.82 -9.26
C ARG A 40 -11.64 2.16 -8.38
N PRO A 41 -10.42 2.09 -8.92
CA PRO A 41 -9.26 2.66 -8.25
C PRO A 41 -9.48 4.13 -7.91
N MET A 42 -8.95 4.57 -6.78
CA MET A 42 -9.11 5.95 -6.32
C MET A 42 -7.77 6.55 -5.91
N LEU A 43 -7.42 7.67 -6.54
CA LEU A 43 -6.28 8.51 -6.17
C LEU A 43 -6.77 9.59 -5.20
N VAL A 44 -6.25 9.56 -4.00
CA VAL A 44 -6.53 10.55 -2.95
C VAL A 44 -5.35 11.50 -2.81
N ILE A 45 -5.60 12.78 -3.01
CA ILE A 45 -4.62 13.85 -2.94
C ILE A 45 -4.87 14.64 -1.68
N ARG A 46 -3.82 14.95 -0.90
CA ARG A 46 -3.97 15.69 0.35
C ARG A 46 -3.70 17.16 0.23
N ASP A 47 -2.52 17.55 -0.16
CA ASP A 47 -2.11 18.95 -0.17
C ASP A 47 -1.79 19.41 -1.59
N GLU A 48 -0.76 18.89 -2.19
CA GLU A 48 -0.35 19.25 -3.55
C GLU A 48 -0.15 18.00 -4.41
N LEU A 49 -0.45 18.13 -5.68
CA LEU A 49 -0.03 17.12 -6.65
C LEU A 49 1.48 17.19 -6.79
N PRO A 50 2.14 16.03 -6.91
CA PRO A 50 3.55 16.05 -7.28
C PRO A 50 3.69 16.84 -8.58
N THR A 51 4.73 17.66 -8.65
CA THR A 51 5.07 18.35 -9.90
C THR A 51 5.18 17.30 -11.00
N PRO A 52 4.55 17.50 -12.16
CA PRO A 52 4.66 16.57 -13.26
C PRO A 52 6.14 16.30 -13.55
N ALA A 53 6.57 15.09 -13.32
CA ALA A 53 7.94 14.67 -13.55
C ALA A 53 7.92 13.31 -14.24
N ASP A 54 8.77 13.13 -15.23
CA ASP A 54 8.92 11.84 -15.92
C ASP A 54 9.53 10.76 -15.02
N SER A 55 10.02 11.13 -13.84
CA SER A 55 10.79 10.27 -12.92
C SER A 55 10.14 10.12 -11.54
N LEU A 56 8.84 9.80 -11.48
CA LEU A 56 8.17 9.59 -10.20
C LEU A 56 8.78 8.46 -9.38
N ARG A 57 8.82 8.66 -8.06
CA ARG A 57 9.17 7.67 -7.05
C ARG A 57 7.89 7.07 -6.51
N VAL A 58 7.58 5.87 -6.95
CA VAL A 58 6.32 5.17 -6.68
C VAL A 58 6.54 4.11 -5.63
N GLY A 59 5.92 4.22 -4.46
CA GLY A 59 5.89 3.14 -3.47
C GLY A 59 4.72 2.21 -3.74
N ILE A 60 4.96 0.91 -3.81
CA ILE A 60 3.90 -0.11 -3.90
C ILE A 60 3.93 -0.93 -2.62
N ALA A 61 2.88 -0.80 -1.79
CA ALA A 61 2.74 -1.59 -0.58
C ALA A 61 2.27 -3.01 -0.93
N ILE A 62 3.04 -3.99 -0.51
CA ILE A 62 2.87 -5.41 -0.81
C ILE A 62 2.77 -6.19 0.50
N ASP A 63 1.73 -7.00 0.63
CA ASP A 63 1.49 -7.84 1.80
C ASP A 63 1.43 -9.34 1.45
N GLY A 64 1.79 -9.74 0.23
CA GLY A 64 1.70 -11.11 -0.25
C GLY A 64 0.27 -11.57 -0.59
N SER A 65 -0.78 -10.81 -0.25
CA SER A 65 -2.16 -11.17 -0.52
C SER A 65 -2.52 -11.15 -2.01
N LYS A 66 -3.68 -11.72 -2.34
CA LYS A 66 -4.25 -11.59 -3.69
C LYS A 66 -4.50 -10.12 -4.08
N TYR A 67 -4.75 -9.25 -3.11
CA TYR A 67 -4.98 -7.83 -3.32
C TYR A 67 -3.68 -7.10 -3.66
N GLY A 68 -2.58 -7.42 -2.97
CA GLY A 68 -1.24 -6.93 -3.30
C GLY A 68 -0.84 -7.33 -4.73
N ARG A 69 -1.06 -8.60 -5.11
CA ARG A 69 -0.81 -9.06 -6.50
C ARG A 69 -1.67 -8.33 -7.54
N ALA A 70 -2.94 -8.07 -7.23
CA ALA A 70 -3.81 -7.31 -8.13
C ALA A 70 -3.37 -5.85 -8.25
N THR A 71 -2.88 -5.25 -7.17
CA THR A 71 -2.28 -3.91 -7.17
C THR A 71 -1.09 -3.83 -8.12
N VAL A 72 -0.17 -4.77 -8.04
CA VAL A 72 0.98 -4.86 -8.95
C VAL A 72 0.55 -4.99 -10.41
N ARG A 73 -0.41 -5.88 -10.70
CA ARG A 73 -0.95 -6.03 -12.06
C ARG A 73 -1.59 -4.75 -12.58
N TYR A 74 -2.30 -4.02 -11.71
CA TYR A 74 -2.87 -2.72 -12.08
C TYR A 74 -1.78 -1.73 -12.45
N VAL A 75 -0.74 -1.59 -11.63
CA VAL A 75 0.39 -0.70 -11.88
C VAL A 75 1.05 -1.03 -13.22
N LEU A 76 1.39 -2.30 -13.45
CA LEU A 76 2.04 -2.75 -14.69
C LEU A 76 1.17 -2.55 -15.93
N LYS A 77 -0.15 -2.64 -15.80
CA LYS A 77 -1.09 -2.35 -16.90
C LYS A 77 -1.19 -0.85 -17.20
N HIS A 78 -0.93 0.02 -16.22
CA HIS A 78 -1.15 1.46 -16.32
C HIS A 78 0.14 2.25 -16.10
N LEU A 79 1.28 1.72 -16.54
CA LEU A 79 2.60 2.37 -16.42
C LEU A 79 2.62 3.83 -16.90
N PRO A 80 1.92 4.20 -17.98
CA PRO A 80 1.89 5.61 -18.42
C PRO A 80 1.38 6.60 -17.37
N LEU A 81 0.61 6.17 -16.37
CA LEU A 81 0.18 7.05 -15.26
C LEU A 81 1.33 7.53 -14.38
N PHE A 82 2.46 6.83 -14.39
CA PHE A 82 3.58 7.08 -13.49
C PHE A 82 4.78 7.74 -14.18
N GLY A 83 4.69 7.98 -15.50
CA GLY A 83 5.78 8.53 -16.29
C GLY A 83 6.78 7.46 -16.78
N THR A 84 7.56 7.82 -17.78
CA THR A 84 8.46 6.89 -18.51
C THR A 84 9.72 6.51 -17.74
N GLN A 85 10.12 7.34 -16.76
CA GLN A 85 11.33 7.18 -15.95
C GLN A 85 11.03 6.87 -14.48
N ALA A 86 9.82 6.41 -14.18
CA ALA A 86 9.41 6.09 -12.82
C ALA A 86 10.30 5.01 -12.17
N THR A 87 10.56 5.17 -10.87
CA THR A 87 11.21 4.14 -10.06
C THR A 87 10.20 3.57 -9.08
N PHE A 88 10.01 2.26 -9.11
CA PHE A 88 9.05 1.57 -8.25
C PHE A 88 9.75 0.94 -7.05
N TYR A 89 9.33 1.31 -5.86
CA TYR A 89 9.76 0.73 -4.58
C TYR A 89 8.71 -0.29 -4.16
N LEU A 90 9.07 -1.58 -4.21
CA LEU A 90 8.23 -2.70 -3.78
C LEU A 90 8.43 -2.85 -2.27
N ILE A 91 7.48 -2.37 -1.47
CA ILE A 91 7.64 -2.25 -0.04
C ILE A 91 6.81 -3.33 0.65
N ASN A 92 7.48 -4.22 1.35
CA ASN A 92 6.87 -5.15 2.29
C ASN A 92 7.34 -4.82 3.71
N VAL A 93 6.46 -4.97 4.67
CA VAL A 93 6.78 -4.78 6.09
C VAL A 93 6.55 -6.12 6.76
N VAL A 94 7.63 -6.66 7.30
CA VAL A 94 7.64 -7.94 8.01
C VAL A 94 7.47 -7.74 9.50
N SER A 95 7.12 -8.80 10.20
CA SER A 95 6.90 -8.80 11.63
C SER A 95 8.19 -8.52 12.40
N ASP A 96 8.05 -7.79 13.51
CA ASP A 96 9.13 -7.67 14.48
C ASP A 96 9.08 -8.88 15.42
N TYR A 97 9.98 -9.83 15.18
CA TYR A 97 10.13 -11.04 15.98
C TYR A 97 11.07 -10.84 17.17
N ALA A 98 11.72 -9.68 17.30
CA ALA A 98 12.62 -9.38 18.40
C ALA A 98 11.83 -9.31 19.72
N GLY A 99 12.18 -10.15 20.67
CA GLY A 99 11.48 -10.24 21.96
C GLY A 99 10.14 -10.98 21.92
N ALA A 100 9.79 -11.64 20.82
CA ALA A 100 8.64 -12.52 20.77
C ALA A 100 8.87 -13.72 21.70
N VAL A 101 8.26 -13.70 22.88
CA VAL A 101 8.15 -14.87 23.75
C VAL A 101 7.00 -15.71 23.22
N MET A 102 7.29 -16.83 22.61
CA MET A 102 6.26 -17.82 22.26
C MET A 102 5.91 -18.63 23.53
N PRO A 103 4.67 -18.51 24.08
CA PRO A 103 4.25 -19.44 25.10
C PRO A 103 4.09 -20.80 24.45
N ASP A 104 4.77 -21.82 25.00
CA ASP A 104 4.51 -23.17 24.61
C ASP A 104 3.11 -23.60 25.10
N MET A 105 2.59 -24.71 24.55
CA MET A 105 1.29 -25.26 24.94
C MET A 105 1.25 -25.78 26.39
N ALA A 106 2.40 -25.85 27.07
CA ALA A 106 2.56 -26.29 28.45
C ALA A 106 2.73 -25.11 29.44
N GLY A 107 2.72 -23.85 28.94
CA GLY A 107 2.87 -22.65 29.76
C GLY A 107 4.32 -22.37 30.18
N MET A 108 5.30 -23.05 29.60
CA MET A 108 6.72 -22.74 29.76
C MET A 108 7.12 -21.71 28.71
N ALA A 109 7.86 -20.69 29.12
CA ALA A 109 8.42 -19.72 28.16
C ALA A 109 9.52 -20.42 27.35
N LEU A 110 9.32 -20.48 26.02
CA LEU A 110 10.41 -20.87 25.13
C LEU A 110 11.52 -19.81 25.16
N PRO A 111 12.81 -20.21 24.99
CA PRO A 111 13.89 -19.25 24.87
C PRO A 111 13.56 -18.24 23.75
N ALA A 112 13.93 -16.98 23.97
CA ALA A 112 13.80 -15.96 22.95
C ALA A 112 14.59 -16.39 21.70
N LEU A 113 14.04 -16.06 20.51
CA LEU A 113 14.72 -16.31 19.25
C LEU A 113 16.08 -15.59 19.23
N SER A 114 17.08 -16.25 18.69
CA SER A 114 18.35 -15.60 18.39
C SER A 114 18.19 -14.56 17.28
N GLU A 115 19.12 -13.62 17.19
CA GLU A 115 19.12 -12.62 16.11
C GLU A 115 19.13 -13.26 14.72
N GLU A 116 19.84 -14.39 14.56
CA GLU A 116 19.93 -15.12 13.30
C GLU A 116 18.58 -15.75 12.91
N GLU A 117 17.89 -16.39 13.86
CA GLU A 117 16.55 -16.95 13.66
C GLU A 117 15.53 -15.85 13.33
N VAL A 118 15.60 -14.69 13.99
CA VAL A 118 14.75 -13.53 13.69
C VAL A 118 14.97 -13.06 12.27
N LEU A 119 16.22 -12.90 11.83
CA LEU A 119 16.55 -12.46 10.48
C LEU A 119 16.12 -13.48 9.42
N GLU A 120 16.21 -14.77 9.71
CA GLU A 120 15.76 -15.82 8.80
C GLU A 120 14.24 -15.79 8.63
N LEU A 121 13.47 -15.71 9.71
CA LEU A 121 12.02 -15.57 9.66
C LEU A 121 11.56 -14.32 8.89
N GLN A 122 12.21 -13.18 9.14
CA GLN A 122 11.92 -11.93 8.43
C GLN A 122 12.22 -12.07 6.92
N ARG A 123 13.31 -12.75 6.57
CA ARG A 123 13.69 -13.00 5.19
C ARG A 123 12.71 -13.95 4.49
N GLU A 124 12.25 -14.98 5.17
CA GLU A 124 11.23 -15.90 4.65
C GLU A 124 9.92 -15.16 4.39
N GLU A 125 9.40 -14.41 5.38
CA GLU A 125 8.18 -13.61 5.26
C GLU A 125 8.27 -12.63 4.08
N PHE A 126 9.41 -11.94 3.95
CA PHE A 126 9.66 -11.03 2.84
C PHE A 126 9.65 -11.75 1.47
N ASN A 127 10.35 -12.88 1.37
CA ASN A 127 10.41 -13.63 0.12
C ASN A 127 9.05 -14.22 -0.25
N GLU A 128 8.29 -14.74 0.70
CA GLU A 128 6.92 -15.24 0.45
C GLU A 128 6.03 -14.15 -0.19
N ALA A 129 6.18 -12.91 0.25
CA ALA A 129 5.44 -11.79 -0.32
C ALA A 129 5.96 -11.38 -1.71
N MET A 130 7.27 -11.44 -1.95
CA MET A 130 7.92 -10.90 -3.15
C MET A 130 8.06 -11.91 -4.29
N ASP A 131 8.31 -13.20 -4.01
CA ASP A 131 8.59 -14.22 -5.03
C ASP A 131 7.51 -14.31 -6.12
N PRO A 132 6.19 -14.25 -5.80
CA PRO A 132 5.16 -14.28 -6.82
C PRO A 132 5.15 -13.05 -7.75
N LEU A 133 5.82 -11.97 -7.35
CA LEU A 133 5.80 -10.68 -8.05
C LEU A 133 7.05 -10.45 -8.91
N ARG A 134 8.20 -11.00 -8.51
CA ARG A 134 9.47 -10.88 -9.23
C ARG A 134 9.36 -11.19 -10.73
N PRO A 135 8.69 -12.30 -11.14
CA PRO A 135 8.53 -12.61 -12.56
C PRO A 135 7.66 -11.59 -13.33
N LEU A 136 6.73 -10.90 -12.65
CA LEU A 136 5.90 -9.89 -13.28
C LEU A 136 6.72 -8.65 -13.63
N PHE A 137 7.60 -8.22 -12.72
CA PHE A 137 8.48 -7.09 -12.94
C PHE A 137 9.63 -7.42 -13.88
N ALA A 138 10.20 -8.62 -13.84
CA ALA A 138 11.26 -9.05 -14.74
C ALA A 138 10.86 -8.99 -16.23
N LYS A 139 9.55 -9.14 -16.52
CA LYS A 139 9.00 -9.00 -17.88
C LYS A 139 8.74 -7.55 -18.28
N SER A 140 8.80 -6.63 -17.33
CA SER A 140 8.58 -5.20 -17.57
C SER A 140 9.92 -4.46 -17.55
N ALA A 141 10.12 -3.49 -18.45
CA ALA A 141 11.35 -2.69 -18.50
C ALA A 141 11.37 -1.55 -17.48
N VAL A 142 10.83 -1.77 -16.28
CA VAL A 142 10.72 -0.72 -15.24
C VAL A 142 11.80 -0.87 -14.17
N LYS A 143 12.26 0.25 -13.63
CA LYS A 143 13.20 0.26 -12.50
C LYS A 143 12.46 -0.10 -11.22
N THR A 144 12.86 -1.21 -10.59
CA THR A 144 12.31 -1.66 -9.31
C THR A 144 13.38 -1.73 -8.22
N LYS A 145 12.96 -1.50 -6.98
CA LYS A 145 13.77 -1.71 -5.77
C LYS A 145 12.90 -2.42 -4.74
N GLU A 146 13.34 -3.57 -4.28
CA GLU A 146 12.69 -4.31 -3.20
C GLU A 146 13.11 -3.71 -1.86
N ILE A 147 12.15 -3.46 -0.98
CA ILE A 147 12.34 -2.81 0.32
C ILE A 147 11.67 -3.68 1.38
N CYS A 148 12.47 -4.24 2.27
CA CYS A 148 12.03 -4.89 3.48
C CYS A 148 12.08 -3.89 4.64
N LEU A 149 10.96 -3.69 5.32
CA LEU A 149 10.86 -2.89 6.54
C LEU A 149 10.38 -3.81 7.67
N VAL A 150 10.65 -3.44 8.92
CA VAL A 150 10.29 -4.23 10.10
C VAL A 150 9.42 -3.39 11.01
N GLY A 151 8.27 -3.91 11.44
CA GLY A 151 7.41 -3.25 12.43
C GLY A 151 5.96 -3.04 11.99
N ASN A 152 5.36 -1.90 12.35
CA ASN A 152 3.98 -1.60 11.98
C ASN A 152 3.89 -1.11 10.54
N PRO A 153 3.15 -1.82 9.65
CA PRO A 153 3.12 -1.49 8.22
C PRO A 153 2.75 -0.04 7.91
N GLY A 154 1.74 0.50 8.60
CA GLY A 154 1.29 1.87 8.34
C GLY A 154 2.31 2.93 8.70
N ASP A 155 3.00 2.74 9.80
CA ASP A 155 4.02 3.67 10.30
C ASP A 155 5.30 3.58 9.48
N GLU A 156 5.78 2.37 9.23
CA GLU A 156 7.02 2.12 8.49
C GLU A 156 6.93 2.58 7.03
N ILE A 157 5.82 2.28 6.34
CA ILE A 157 5.60 2.78 4.97
C ILE A 157 5.56 4.31 4.96
N SER A 158 4.88 4.93 5.93
CA SER A 158 4.80 6.40 6.01
C SER A 158 6.16 7.05 6.30
N ALA A 159 6.96 6.45 7.18
CA ALA A 159 8.32 6.91 7.48
C ALA A 159 9.24 6.77 6.26
N PHE A 160 9.19 5.63 5.59
CA PHE A 160 9.95 5.37 4.36
C PHE A 160 9.56 6.36 3.25
N ALA A 161 8.24 6.61 3.06
CA ALA A 161 7.74 7.53 2.06
C ALA A 161 8.29 8.96 2.27
N ARG A 162 8.30 9.44 3.51
CA ARG A 162 8.92 10.74 3.86
C ARG A 162 10.43 10.74 3.60
N LYS A 163 11.15 9.71 4.11
CA LYS A 163 12.62 9.60 3.98
C LYS A 163 13.07 9.56 2.52
N ARG A 164 12.35 8.84 1.67
CA ARG A 164 12.65 8.68 0.24
C ARG A 164 11.97 9.71 -0.64
N LYS A 165 11.13 10.58 -0.04
CA LYS A 165 10.34 11.58 -0.75
C LYS A 165 9.54 10.93 -1.88
N LEU A 166 8.76 9.89 -1.56
CA LEU A 166 7.90 9.24 -2.55
C LEU A 166 6.87 10.24 -3.07
N ASP A 167 6.60 10.18 -4.36
CA ASP A 167 5.64 11.06 -5.03
C ASP A 167 4.22 10.49 -4.98
N ILE A 168 4.09 9.16 -4.85
CA ILE A 168 2.82 8.46 -4.72
C ILE A 168 3.02 7.12 -4.00
N ILE A 169 2.04 6.72 -3.20
CA ILE A 169 1.94 5.37 -2.62
C ILE A 169 0.77 4.65 -3.31
N VAL A 170 0.99 3.42 -3.75
CA VAL A 170 -0.03 2.56 -4.36
C VAL A 170 -0.23 1.34 -3.47
N MET A 171 -1.49 1.01 -3.17
CA MET A 171 -1.81 -0.15 -2.35
C MET A 171 -3.20 -0.70 -2.62
N GLY A 172 -3.45 -1.94 -2.20
CA GLY A 172 -4.79 -2.52 -2.20
C GLY A 172 -5.69 -1.87 -1.15
N SER A 173 -6.98 -1.81 -1.43
CA SER A 173 -7.96 -1.32 -0.45
C SER A 173 -8.06 -2.24 0.78
N HIS A 174 -7.66 -3.49 0.66
CA HIS A 174 -7.65 -4.51 1.71
C HIS A 174 -6.37 -5.33 1.59
N GLY A 175 -5.98 -6.00 2.69
CA GLY A 175 -4.91 -6.96 2.75
C GLY A 175 -5.42 -8.32 3.21
N TYR A 176 -4.64 -9.06 3.99
CA TYR A 176 -5.01 -10.35 4.57
C TYR A 176 -6.20 -10.31 5.54
N GLY A 177 -6.56 -9.11 6.05
CA GLY A 177 -7.66 -8.95 7.00
C GLY A 177 -9.02 -9.35 6.43
N ARG A 178 -9.81 -10.12 7.20
CA ARG A 178 -11.14 -10.65 6.80
C ARG A 178 -12.28 -9.63 6.93
N PHE A 179 -12.02 -8.38 7.24
CA PHE A 179 -13.06 -7.38 7.45
C PHE A 179 -13.64 -6.88 6.12
N LYS A 180 -14.61 -7.62 5.61
CA LYS A 180 -15.37 -7.26 4.39
C LYS A 180 -16.22 -5.98 4.55
N SER A 181 -16.46 -5.54 5.79
CA SER A 181 -17.28 -4.37 6.11
C SER A 181 -16.48 -3.06 6.17
N ALA A 182 -15.16 -3.11 6.27
CA ALA A 182 -14.35 -1.90 6.30
C ALA A 182 -14.24 -1.29 4.90
N VAL A 183 -14.44 0.00 4.80
CA VAL A 183 -14.29 0.75 3.54
C VAL A 183 -12.85 0.73 3.06
N MET A 184 -11.91 0.72 4.00
CA MET A 184 -10.47 0.71 3.75
C MET A 184 -9.77 -0.08 4.87
N GLY A 185 -8.70 -0.79 4.52
CA GLY A 185 -7.89 -1.55 5.48
C GLY A 185 -7.15 -0.64 6.47
N SER A 186 -6.77 -1.20 7.62
CA SER A 186 -6.08 -0.48 8.70
C SER A 186 -4.78 0.20 8.24
N VAL A 187 -3.99 -0.49 7.43
CA VAL A 187 -2.73 0.05 6.89
C VAL A 187 -2.98 1.27 6.00
N ALA A 188 -3.95 1.19 5.08
CA ALA A 188 -4.30 2.31 4.20
C ALA A 188 -4.84 3.51 5.01
N THR A 189 -5.66 3.25 6.03
CA THR A 189 -6.15 4.27 6.95
C THR A 189 -5.00 4.92 7.72
N ARG A 190 -4.05 4.13 8.21
CA ARG A 190 -2.89 4.65 8.94
C ARG A 190 -1.99 5.50 8.06
N ILE A 191 -1.67 5.03 6.85
CA ILE A 191 -0.87 5.81 5.88
C ILE A 191 -1.58 7.12 5.53
N ALA A 192 -2.87 7.06 5.26
CA ALA A 192 -3.67 8.26 4.99
C ALA A 192 -3.67 9.24 6.17
N ALA A 193 -3.53 8.73 7.41
CA ALA A 193 -3.43 9.53 8.62
C ALA A 193 -2.08 10.22 8.78
N SER A 194 -0.99 9.51 8.52
CA SER A 194 0.36 9.87 8.91
C SER A 194 1.23 10.38 7.76
N SER A 195 0.76 10.31 6.50
CA SER A 195 1.50 10.72 5.32
C SER A 195 0.72 11.75 4.49
N ASN A 196 1.39 12.76 3.94
CA ASN A 196 0.84 13.70 2.97
C ASN A 196 1.02 13.24 1.52
N VAL A 197 1.72 12.14 1.31
CA VAL A 197 1.94 11.58 -0.03
C VAL A 197 0.61 11.13 -0.64
N PRO A 198 0.31 11.46 -1.89
CA PRO A 198 -0.86 10.97 -2.61
C PRO A 198 -0.99 9.45 -2.53
N LEU A 199 -2.20 8.96 -2.28
CA LEU A 199 -2.48 7.54 -2.09
C LEU A 199 -3.38 7.02 -3.20
N LEU A 200 -2.87 6.10 -4.01
CA LEU A 200 -3.66 5.37 -5.01
C LEU A 200 -4.13 4.03 -4.42
N VAL A 201 -5.41 3.96 -4.14
CA VAL A 201 -6.07 2.77 -3.59
C VAL A 201 -6.66 1.94 -4.71
N ILE A 202 -6.15 0.72 -4.88
CA ILE A 202 -6.64 -0.23 -5.89
C ILE A 202 -7.74 -1.09 -5.28
N ARG A 203 -8.91 -1.05 -5.90
CA ARG A 203 -10.03 -1.91 -5.53
C ARG A 203 -10.11 -3.07 -6.50
N THR A 204 -10.04 -4.27 -5.97
CA THR A 204 -10.30 -5.47 -6.74
C THR A 204 -11.76 -5.85 -6.58
N ALA A 205 -12.46 -6.08 -7.68
CA ALA A 205 -13.76 -6.73 -7.61
C ALA A 205 -13.58 -8.09 -6.94
N SER A 206 -14.35 -8.34 -5.89
CA SER A 206 -14.48 -9.66 -5.27
C SER A 206 -15.12 -10.63 -6.25
#